data_2e507a2bb3ecd1191be3100ecef54358
#
_entry.id   2e507a2bb3ecd1191be3100ecef54358
#
_cell.length_a   1.000
_cell.length_b   1.000
_cell.length_c   1.000
_cell.angle_alpha   90.00
_cell.angle_beta   90.00
_cell.angle_gamma   90.00
#
_symmetry.space_group_name_H-M   'P 1'
#
loop_
_entity.id
_entity.type
_entity.pdbx_description
1 polymer ?
#
loop_
_entity_poly.entity_id
_entity_poly.type
_entity_poly.pdbx_seq_one_letter_code
_entity_poly.pdbx_strand_id
1 'polypeptide(L)'
;SGKAGQLRERLLVEGRNSPADVLITADVANLHRAMVAGLFQPIDSEVLDRRIPAIYRDPGKHWFGLSLRARIFVYAPERVQADELSTYEDLTALKWRDRITVRSSSNVYNQSLISSMIAVHGIDAAELWVRGLVKNFARSPKGGDTDQIRAVAAGEADIAIVNSYYYGRLMASSKRIDSDIVERTAIFFPNQGGRGTHVNVSGAGVTAHAKNRLEAISLLEFLASPEGQSLFADLNHEFPVSSDVSKSRIVSTWGSFIADQLNLALLGENNGNAIRVADRAGWR
;
A
#
# COMPACT_ATOMS: atom_id res chain seq x y z
N SER A 1 11.81 9.59 -14.11
CA SER A 1 10.62 9.05 -13.42
C SER A 1 9.79 8.20 -14.39
N GLY A 2 9.01 7.25 -13.85
CA GLY A 2 8.18 6.35 -14.65
C GLY A 2 7.39 5.38 -13.77
N LYS A 3 6.57 4.52 -14.38
CA LYS A 3 5.89 3.44 -13.66
C LYS A 3 6.92 2.41 -13.16
N ALA A 4 6.70 1.82 -11.99
CA ALA A 4 7.65 0.88 -11.34
C ALA A 4 8.15 -0.23 -12.27
N GLY A 5 7.27 -0.86 -13.05
CA GLY A 5 7.64 -1.87 -14.04
C GLY A 5 8.56 -1.33 -15.13
N GLN A 6 8.30 -0.13 -15.65
CA GLN A 6 9.13 0.51 -16.67
C GLN A 6 10.53 0.85 -16.13
N LEU A 7 10.61 1.34 -14.88
CA LEU A 7 11.89 1.65 -14.23
C LEU A 7 12.70 0.37 -14.00
N ARG A 8 12.05 -0.72 -13.58
CA ARG A 8 12.70 -2.02 -13.43
C ARG A 8 13.25 -2.54 -14.77
N GLU A 9 12.45 -2.54 -15.82
CA GLU A 9 12.88 -2.97 -17.17
C GLU A 9 14.03 -2.10 -17.68
N ARG A 10 13.96 -0.79 -17.45
CA ARG A 10 15.04 0.13 -17.81
C ARG A 10 16.36 -0.24 -17.11
N LEU A 11 16.32 -0.49 -15.79
CA LEU A 11 17.52 -0.91 -15.05
C LEU A 11 18.08 -2.25 -15.56
N LEU A 12 17.21 -3.20 -15.92
CA LEU A 12 17.63 -4.48 -16.51
C LEU A 12 18.34 -4.28 -17.85
N VAL A 13 17.78 -3.45 -18.72
CA VAL A 13 18.36 -3.18 -20.06
C VAL A 13 19.67 -2.40 -19.97
N GLU A 14 19.72 -1.38 -19.11
CA GLU A 14 20.92 -0.55 -18.93
C GLU A 14 22.05 -1.33 -18.21
N GLY A 15 21.71 -2.25 -17.34
CA GLY A 15 22.66 -3.07 -16.59
C GLY A 15 23.76 -2.24 -15.92
N ARG A 16 25.03 -2.57 -16.16
CA ARG A 16 26.20 -1.85 -15.60
C ARG A 16 26.36 -0.42 -16.12
N ASN A 17 25.67 -0.05 -17.20
CA ASN A 17 25.72 1.26 -17.78
C ASN A 17 24.63 2.19 -17.23
N SER A 18 23.77 1.71 -16.34
CA SER A 18 22.73 2.53 -15.73
C SER A 18 23.33 3.72 -14.98
N PRO A 19 22.80 4.93 -15.16
CA PRO A 19 23.20 6.09 -14.38
C PRO A 19 22.51 6.17 -13.01
N ALA A 20 21.59 5.22 -12.70
CA ALA A 20 20.78 5.29 -11.50
C ALA A 20 21.48 4.60 -10.32
N ASP A 21 21.71 5.34 -9.25
CA ASP A 21 22.27 4.82 -8.01
C ASP A 21 21.20 4.31 -7.03
N VAL A 22 19.98 4.86 -7.13
CA VAL A 22 18.84 4.50 -6.25
C VAL A 22 17.60 4.23 -7.10
N LEU A 23 16.85 3.19 -6.74
CA LEU A 23 15.49 2.97 -7.21
C LEU A 23 14.51 3.19 -6.05
N ILE A 24 13.62 4.17 -6.20
CA ILE A 24 12.51 4.43 -5.29
C ILE A 24 11.21 4.00 -5.95
N THR A 25 10.40 3.20 -5.27
CA THR A 25 9.12 2.75 -5.80
C THR A 25 8.08 2.54 -4.71
N ALA A 26 6.83 2.64 -5.10
CA ALA A 26 5.69 2.32 -4.25
C ALA A 26 5.37 0.83 -4.33
N ASP A 27 5.00 0.28 -3.16
CA ASP A 27 4.63 -1.11 -2.93
C ASP A 27 5.81 -2.09 -2.85
N VAL A 28 5.82 -2.83 -1.74
CA VAL A 28 6.87 -3.83 -1.45
C VAL A 28 6.99 -4.90 -2.52
N ALA A 29 5.90 -5.28 -3.20
CA ALA A 29 5.98 -6.26 -4.29
C ALA A 29 6.84 -5.76 -5.46
N ASN A 30 6.90 -4.46 -5.72
CA ASN A 30 7.80 -3.89 -6.73
C ASN A 30 9.26 -3.90 -6.24
N LEU A 31 9.51 -3.60 -4.96
CA LEU A 31 10.83 -3.69 -4.33
C LEU A 31 11.34 -5.13 -4.37
N HIS A 32 10.51 -6.08 -3.97
CA HIS A 32 10.83 -7.51 -4.00
C HIS A 32 11.16 -8.00 -5.43
N ARG A 33 10.34 -7.62 -6.42
CA ARG A 33 10.61 -7.98 -7.83
C ARG A 33 11.95 -7.41 -8.33
N ALA A 34 12.31 -6.20 -7.92
CA ALA A 34 13.60 -5.60 -8.26
C ALA A 34 14.75 -6.34 -7.55
N MET A 35 14.57 -6.73 -6.29
CA MET A 35 15.54 -7.51 -5.52
C MET A 35 15.78 -8.88 -6.15
N VAL A 36 14.71 -9.63 -6.43
CA VAL A 36 14.81 -10.98 -7.06
C VAL A 36 15.46 -10.91 -8.45
N ALA A 37 15.26 -9.80 -9.17
CA ALA A 37 15.93 -9.55 -10.46
C ALA A 37 17.41 -9.13 -10.32
N GLY A 38 17.97 -9.11 -9.10
CA GLY A 38 19.36 -8.73 -8.86
C GLY A 38 19.66 -7.25 -9.08
N LEU A 39 18.64 -6.39 -9.01
CA LEU A 39 18.79 -4.95 -9.27
C LEU A 39 19.22 -4.14 -8.05
N PHE A 40 19.22 -4.74 -6.87
CA PHE A 40 19.67 -4.11 -5.63
C PHE A 40 20.91 -4.81 -5.08
N GLN A 41 21.76 -4.04 -4.42
CA GLN A 41 22.82 -4.56 -3.57
C GLN A 41 22.44 -4.40 -2.10
N PRO A 42 22.90 -5.27 -1.19
CA PRO A 42 22.66 -5.12 0.24
C PRO A 42 23.39 -3.90 0.80
N ILE A 43 22.74 -3.21 1.75
CA ILE A 43 23.28 -2.04 2.43
C ILE A 43 23.46 -2.38 3.91
N ASP A 44 24.65 -2.21 4.42
CA ASP A 44 24.91 -2.25 5.86
C ASP A 44 25.00 -0.81 6.37
N SER A 45 23.97 -0.37 7.10
CA SER A 45 23.86 0.96 7.71
C SER A 45 23.15 0.87 9.05
N GLU A 46 23.87 1.16 10.11
CA GLU A 46 23.32 1.24 11.47
C GLU A 46 22.23 2.32 11.58
N VAL A 47 22.32 3.38 10.79
CA VAL A 47 21.34 4.46 10.75
C VAL A 47 20.01 3.96 10.22
N LEU A 48 20.02 3.25 9.08
CA LEU A 48 18.81 2.65 8.51
C LEU A 48 18.23 1.57 9.41
N ASP A 49 19.09 0.72 9.99
CA ASP A 49 18.68 -0.35 10.90
C ASP A 49 17.98 0.19 12.16
N ARG A 50 18.43 1.30 12.69
CA ARG A 50 17.85 1.95 13.88
C ARG A 50 16.56 2.70 13.55
N ARG A 51 16.47 3.36 12.39
CA ARG A 51 15.36 4.24 12.05
C ARG A 51 14.18 3.54 11.38
N ILE A 52 14.43 2.43 10.68
CA ILE A 52 13.41 1.70 9.96
C ILE A 52 13.17 0.36 10.66
N PRO A 53 11.98 0.14 11.24
CA PRO A 53 11.62 -1.12 11.88
C PRO A 53 11.86 -2.33 10.97
N ALA A 54 12.31 -3.45 11.54
CA ALA A 54 12.67 -4.67 10.80
C ALA A 54 11.53 -5.20 9.93
N ILE A 55 10.28 -5.00 10.35
CA ILE A 55 9.10 -5.42 9.59
C ILE A 55 8.87 -4.61 8.31
N TYR A 56 9.49 -3.42 8.18
CA TYR A 56 9.36 -2.51 7.04
C TYR A 56 10.60 -2.49 6.13
N ARG A 57 11.49 -3.47 6.25
CA ARG A 57 12.67 -3.61 5.40
C ARG A 57 12.92 -5.06 5.02
N ASP A 58 13.71 -5.25 3.98
CA ASP A 58 14.17 -6.57 3.59
C ASP A 58 15.08 -7.19 4.66
N PRO A 59 14.87 -8.44 5.08
CA PRO A 59 15.79 -9.12 5.98
C PRO A 59 17.23 -9.18 5.46
N GLY A 60 17.42 -9.27 4.13
CA GLY A 60 18.72 -9.22 3.45
C GLY A 60 19.24 -7.80 3.18
N LYS A 61 18.52 -6.75 3.66
CA LYS A 61 18.93 -5.33 3.56
C LYS A 61 19.04 -4.78 2.14
N HIS A 62 18.34 -5.35 1.17
CA HIS A 62 18.34 -4.86 -0.21
C HIS A 62 17.40 -3.67 -0.43
N TRP A 63 16.37 -3.52 0.39
CA TRP A 63 15.44 -2.40 0.32
C TRP A 63 14.93 -2.00 1.71
N PHE A 64 14.55 -0.74 1.83
CA PHE A 64 14.08 -0.10 3.04
C PHE A 64 12.79 0.67 2.78
N GLY A 65 11.79 0.51 3.64
CA GLY A 65 10.56 1.31 3.61
C GLY A 65 10.83 2.73 4.09
N LEU A 66 10.32 3.71 3.35
CA LEU A 66 10.52 5.13 3.65
C LEU A 66 9.24 5.84 4.08
N SER A 67 8.08 5.31 3.74
CA SER A 67 6.78 5.78 4.19
C SER A 67 5.78 4.64 4.16
N LEU A 68 4.69 4.77 4.94
CA LEU A 68 3.62 3.77 5.03
C LEU A 68 2.32 4.30 4.47
N ARG A 69 1.52 3.40 3.91
CA ARG A 69 0.12 3.62 3.57
C ARG A 69 -0.72 2.47 4.09
N ALA A 70 -1.89 2.80 4.63
CA ALA A 70 -2.86 1.83 5.07
C ALA A 70 -3.83 1.49 3.93
N ARG A 71 -4.28 0.25 3.86
CA ARG A 71 -5.36 -0.19 2.97
C ARG A 71 -6.67 -0.07 3.73
N ILE A 72 -7.38 1.03 3.58
CA ILE A 72 -8.55 1.39 4.36
C ILE A 72 -9.86 1.09 3.62
N PHE A 73 -10.96 1.12 4.36
CA PHE A 73 -12.28 1.28 3.76
C PHE A 73 -12.62 2.76 3.70
N VAL A 74 -13.15 3.20 2.57
CA VAL A 74 -13.90 4.45 2.45
C VAL A 74 -15.36 4.05 2.28
N TYR A 75 -16.24 4.58 3.11
CA TYR A 75 -17.65 4.19 3.14
C TYR A 75 -18.56 5.41 3.15
N ALA A 76 -19.84 5.22 2.83
CA ALA A 76 -20.87 6.24 2.88
C ALA A 76 -21.63 6.17 4.22
N PRO A 77 -21.45 7.12 5.16
CA PRO A 77 -22.10 7.09 6.48
C PRO A 77 -23.63 7.11 6.44
N GLU A 78 -24.21 7.61 5.36
CA GLU A 78 -25.65 7.60 5.16
C GLU A 78 -26.24 6.21 4.87
N ARG A 79 -25.39 5.24 4.46
CA ARG A 79 -25.81 3.88 4.03
C ARG A 79 -25.16 2.76 4.83
N VAL A 80 -24.09 3.03 5.56
CA VAL A 80 -23.35 2.06 6.38
C VAL A 80 -23.00 2.74 7.70
N GLN A 81 -23.38 2.12 8.82
CA GLN A 81 -22.94 2.57 10.13
C GLN A 81 -21.51 2.07 10.41
N ALA A 82 -20.72 2.85 11.15
CA ALA A 82 -19.32 2.49 11.42
C ALA A 82 -19.17 1.18 12.21
N ASP A 83 -20.14 0.83 13.07
CA ASP A 83 -20.17 -0.39 13.86
C ASP A 83 -20.55 -1.65 13.05
N GLU A 84 -21.07 -1.50 11.83
CA GLU A 84 -21.26 -2.60 10.88
C GLU A 84 -19.94 -3.05 10.25
N LEU A 85 -18.90 -2.18 10.25
CA LEU A 85 -17.59 -2.44 9.66
C LEU A 85 -16.67 -3.11 10.68
N SER A 86 -15.86 -4.07 10.23
CA SER A 86 -14.93 -4.78 11.13
C SER A 86 -13.61 -5.13 10.46
N THR A 87 -13.56 -6.18 9.67
CA THR A 87 -12.33 -6.74 9.11
C THR A 87 -12.40 -6.87 7.59
N TYR A 88 -11.25 -7.12 6.94
CA TYR A 88 -11.26 -7.48 5.52
C TYR A 88 -12.01 -8.80 5.30
N GLU A 89 -11.91 -9.72 6.25
CA GLU A 89 -12.52 -11.04 6.22
C GLU A 89 -14.06 -10.92 6.22
N ASP A 90 -14.63 -10.00 7.00
CA ASP A 90 -16.07 -9.74 7.10
C ASP A 90 -16.69 -9.23 5.78
N LEU A 91 -15.88 -8.63 4.90
CA LEU A 91 -16.37 -8.17 3.61
C LEU A 91 -16.87 -9.29 2.68
N THR A 92 -16.70 -10.56 3.06
CA THR A 92 -17.30 -11.71 2.38
C THR A 92 -18.73 -12.00 2.80
N ALA A 93 -19.21 -11.38 3.88
CA ALA A 93 -20.55 -11.58 4.41
C ALA A 93 -21.63 -11.13 3.42
N LEU A 94 -22.78 -11.80 3.46
CA LEU A 94 -23.91 -11.55 2.54
C LEU A 94 -24.47 -10.11 2.66
N LYS A 95 -24.37 -9.50 3.84
CA LYS A 95 -24.80 -8.11 4.05
C LYS A 95 -24.10 -7.10 3.12
N TRP A 96 -22.92 -7.45 2.55
CA TRP A 96 -22.14 -6.61 1.65
C TRP A 96 -22.37 -6.90 0.16
N ARG A 97 -23.36 -7.75 -0.18
CA ARG A 97 -23.67 -8.13 -1.55
C ARG A 97 -23.99 -6.90 -2.40
N ASP A 98 -23.28 -6.77 -3.55
CA ASP A 98 -23.41 -5.66 -4.50
C ASP A 98 -23.15 -4.27 -3.87
N ARG A 99 -22.32 -4.21 -2.79
CA ARG A 99 -22.06 -2.97 -2.04
C ARG A 99 -20.59 -2.54 -2.04
N ILE A 100 -19.69 -3.37 -2.56
CA ILE A 100 -18.24 -3.13 -2.51
C ILE A 100 -17.71 -2.72 -3.87
N THR A 101 -16.83 -1.71 -3.90
CA THR A 101 -16.09 -1.33 -5.11
C THR A 101 -14.58 -1.39 -4.88
N VAL A 102 -13.88 -1.85 -5.90
CA VAL A 102 -12.42 -2.01 -5.90
C VAL A 102 -11.87 -1.77 -7.29
N ARG A 103 -10.58 -1.50 -7.39
CA ARG A 103 -9.87 -1.50 -8.66
C ARG A 103 -9.50 -2.92 -9.11
N SER A 104 -9.04 -3.09 -10.35
CA SER A 104 -8.58 -4.37 -10.90
C SER A 104 -7.51 -5.04 -10.04
N SER A 105 -7.52 -6.37 -10.00
CA SER A 105 -6.47 -7.20 -9.38
C SER A 105 -5.12 -7.11 -10.08
N SER A 106 -5.08 -6.61 -11.31
CA SER A 106 -3.81 -6.30 -11.99
C SER A 106 -2.99 -5.23 -11.27
N ASN A 107 -3.63 -4.47 -10.38
CA ASN A 107 -2.97 -3.49 -9.56
C ASN A 107 -2.25 -4.12 -8.36
N VAL A 108 -1.01 -3.72 -8.16
CA VAL A 108 -0.12 -4.24 -7.12
C VAL A 108 -0.68 -4.08 -5.70
N TYR A 109 -1.49 -3.06 -5.40
CA TYR A 109 -2.04 -2.83 -4.06
C TYR A 109 -3.04 -3.91 -3.64
N ASN A 110 -3.86 -4.38 -4.59
CA ASN A 110 -4.76 -5.51 -4.34
C ASN A 110 -3.98 -6.82 -4.25
N GLN A 111 -2.96 -7.00 -5.09
CA GLN A 111 -2.06 -8.16 -4.99
C GLN A 111 -1.38 -8.22 -3.62
N SER A 112 -0.92 -7.09 -3.08
CA SER A 112 -0.30 -7.02 -1.77
C SER A 112 -1.29 -7.30 -0.63
N LEU A 113 -2.54 -6.85 -0.72
CA LEU A 113 -3.59 -7.21 0.24
C LEU A 113 -3.87 -8.72 0.20
N ILE A 114 -4.01 -9.32 -0.99
CA ILE A 114 -4.18 -10.77 -1.14
C ILE A 114 -2.94 -11.52 -0.61
N SER A 115 -1.72 -11.02 -0.86
CA SER A 115 -0.48 -11.59 -0.30
C SER A 115 -0.49 -11.58 1.22
N SER A 116 -1.00 -10.51 1.86
CA SER A 116 -1.17 -10.45 3.31
C SER A 116 -2.16 -11.52 3.80
N MET A 117 -3.28 -11.70 3.11
CA MET A 117 -4.25 -12.76 3.45
C MET A 117 -3.64 -14.16 3.31
N ILE A 118 -2.82 -14.38 2.28
CA ILE A 118 -2.09 -15.65 2.09
C ILE A 118 -1.09 -15.88 3.23
N ALA A 119 -0.32 -14.86 3.60
CA ALA A 119 0.67 -14.98 4.67
C ALA A 119 0.04 -15.30 6.03
N VAL A 120 -1.16 -14.78 6.30
CA VAL A 120 -1.86 -14.98 7.60
C VAL A 120 -2.71 -16.25 7.61
N HIS A 121 -3.43 -16.55 6.54
CA HIS A 121 -4.45 -17.60 6.52
C HIS A 121 -4.10 -18.79 5.63
N GLY A 122 -3.03 -18.70 4.84
CA GLY A 122 -2.71 -19.69 3.81
C GLY A 122 -3.45 -19.44 2.49
N ILE A 123 -3.00 -20.16 1.44
CA ILE A 123 -3.47 -19.91 0.07
C ILE A 123 -4.95 -20.24 -0.09
N ASP A 124 -5.41 -21.38 0.44
CA ASP A 124 -6.78 -21.86 0.24
C ASP A 124 -7.81 -20.95 0.92
N ALA A 125 -7.55 -20.53 2.15
CA ALA A 125 -8.42 -19.61 2.88
C ALA A 125 -8.42 -18.21 2.22
N ALA A 126 -7.28 -17.73 1.74
CA ALA A 126 -7.19 -16.49 1.00
C ALA A 126 -7.98 -16.55 -0.32
N GLU A 127 -7.96 -17.70 -1.03
CA GLU A 127 -8.75 -17.87 -2.25
C GLU A 127 -10.26 -17.88 -1.95
N LEU A 128 -10.69 -18.54 -0.88
CA LEU A 128 -12.09 -18.52 -0.43
C LEU A 128 -12.52 -17.08 -0.11
N TRP A 129 -11.66 -16.33 0.60
CA TRP A 129 -11.92 -14.93 0.91
C TRP A 129 -12.05 -14.09 -0.38
N VAL A 130 -11.12 -14.21 -1.34
CA VAL A 130 -11.21 -13.47 -2.60
C VAL A 130 -12.47 -13.82 -3.37
N ARG A 131 -12.86 -15.10 -3.45
CA ARG A 131 -14.12 -15.55 -4.09
C ARG A 131 -15.35 -14.95 -3.41
N GLY A 132 -15.36 -14.88 -2.08
CA GLY A 132 -16.43 -14.24 -1.31
C GLY A 132 -16.51 -12.74 -1.57
N LEU A 133 -15.36 -12.07 -1.56
CA LEU A 133 -15.26 -10.63 -1.83
C LEU A 133 -15.74 -10.27 -3.25
N VAL A 134 -15.34 -11.05 -4.27
CA VAL A 134 -15.77 -10.85 -5.66
C VAL A 134 -17.27 -10.92 -5.83
N LYS A 135 -17.95 -11.81 -5.10
CA LYS A 135 -19.42 -11.91 -5.11
C LYS A 135 -20.13 -10.67 -4.58
N ASN A 136 -19.42 -9.84 -3.81
CA ASN A 136 -19.96 -8.66 -3.15
C ASN A 136 -19.61 -7.36 -3.90
N PHE A 137 -18.94 -7.46 -5.05
CA PHE A 137 -18.66 -6.28 -5.88
C PHE A 137 -19.95 -5.70 -6.49
N ALA A 138 -20.15 -4.41 -6.29
CA ALA A 138 -21.27 -3.66 -6.86
C ALA A 138 -21.15 -3.49 -8.38
N ARG A 139 -19.93 -3.58 -8.90
CA ARG A 139 -19.62 -3.44 -10.33
C ARG A 139 -18.32 -4.14 -10.69
N SER A 140 -18.09 -4.37 -11.98
CA SER A 140 -16.79 -4.83 -12.47
C SER A 140 -15.68 -3.87 -12.05
N PRO A 141 -14.53 -4.36 -11.53
CA PRO A 141 -13.40 -3.55 -11.13
C PRO A 141 -12.88 -2.68 -12.29
N LYS A 142 -12.79 -1.37 -12.06
CA LYS A 142 -12.28 -0.39 -13.04
C LYS A 142 -11.74 0.86 -12.37
N GLY A 143 -10.89 1.60 -13.04
CA GLY A 143 -10.33 2.87 -12.55
C GLY A 143 -9.30 2.69 -11.43
N GLY A 144 -8.91 3.80 -10.81
CA GLY A 144 -7.98 3.88 -9.69
C GLY A 144 -8.68 3.99 -8.33
N ASP A 145 -7.92 4.12 -7.24
CA ASP A 145 -8.48 4.25 -5.89
C ASP A 145 -9.37 5.49 -5.74
N THR A 146 -8.98 6.62 -6.33
CA THR A 146 -9.82 7.83 -6.34
C THR A 146 -11.18 7.59 -7.02
N ASP A 147 -11.21 6.77 -8.09
CA ASP A 147 -12.47 6.46 -8.79
C ASP A 147 -13.37 5.56 -7.94
N GLN A 148 -12.81 4.73 -7.06
CA GLN A 148 -13.57 3.95 -6.10
C GLN A 148 -14.20 4.86 -5.02
N ILE A 149 -13.45 5.84 -4.51
CA ILE A 149 -13.98 6.83 -3.55
C ILE A 149 -15.13 7.62 -4.17
N ARG A 150 -14.96 8.07 -5.41
CA ARG A 150 -16.01 8.78 -6.17
C ARG A 150 -17.25 7.92 -6.38
N ALA A 151 -17.08 6.63 -6.64
CA ALA A 151 -18.20 5.71 -6.80
C ALA A 151 -19.02 5.56 -5.51
N VAL A 152 -18.37 5.52 -4.34
CA VAL A 152 -19.05 5.52 -3.04
C VAL A 152 -19.81 6.83 -2.83
N ALA A 153 -19.20 7.98 -3.07
CA ALA A 153 -19.86 9.29 -2.95
C ALA A 153 -21.04 9.45 -3.90
N ALA A 154 -20.98 8.82 -5.08
CA ALA A 154 -22.04 8.83 -6.09
C ALA A 154 -23.16 7.80 -5.83
N GLY A 155 -23.02 6.91 -4.83
CA GLY A 155 -24.01 5.87 -4.53
C GLY A 155 -23.93 4.63 -5.42
N GLU A 156 -22.84 4.45 -6.20
CA GLU A 156 -22.63 3.24 -7.01
C GLU A 156 -22.20 2.04 -6.17
N ALA A 157 -21.69 2.28 -4.96
CA ALA A 157 -21.30 1.31 -3.96
C ALA A 157 -21.33 1.95 -2.59
N ASP A 158 -21.27 1.16 -1.54
CA ASP A 158 -21.29 1.66 -0.16
C ASP A 158 -19.93 1.66 0.49
N ILE A 159 -19.02 0.78 0.06
CA ILE A 159 -17.66 0.62 0.58
C ILE A 159 -16.66 0.54 -0.58
N ALA A 160 -15.54 1.25 -0.46
CA ALA A 160 -14.38 1.13 -1.32
C ALA A 160 -13.16 0.66 -0.53
N ILE A 161 -12.36 -0.27 -1.08
CA ILE A 161 -11.06 -0.66 -0.53
C ILE A 161 -9.98 0.14 -1.26
N VAL A 162 -9.31 1.07 -0.56
CA VAL A 162 -8.38 2.03 -1.16
C VAL A 162 -7.15 2.26 -0.28
N ASN A 163 -6.08 2.81 -0.85
CA ASN A 163 -4.97 3.30 -0.06
C ASN A 163 -5.29 4.67 0.56
N SER A 164 -4.91 4.85 1.81
CA SER A 164 -5.24 6.01 2.64
C SER A 164 -4.86 7.36 2.04
N TYR A 165 -3.69 7.45 1.40
CA TYR A 165 -3.22 8.71 0.83
C TYR A 165 -4.10 9.27 -0.31
N TYR A 166 -4.89 8.43 -0.99
CA TYR A 166 -5.85 8.94 -1.98
C TYR A 166 -6.96 9.75 -1.33
N TYR A 167 -7.42 9.33 -0.16
CA TYR A 167 -8.37 10.10 0.62
C TYR A 167 -7.74 11.41 1.16
N GLY A 168 -6.49 11.32 1.63
CA GLY A 168 -5.72 12.50 2.03
C GLY A 168 -5.58 13.54 0.91
N ARG A 169 -5.35 13.10 -0.33
CA ARG A 169 -5.29 13.99 -1.50
C ARG A 169 -6.63 14.66 -1.80
N LEU A 170 -7.76 13.98 -1.62
CA LEU A 170 -9.08 14.58 -1.75
C LEU A 170 -9.30 15.64 -0.67
N MET A 171 -8.93 15.35 0.58
CA MET A 171 -9.02 16.32 1.70
C MET A 171 -8.11 17.55 1.49
N ALA A 172 -6.95 17.38 0.84
CA ALA A 172 -6.03 18.47 0.54
C ALA A 172 -6.43 19.30 -0.69
N SER A 173 -7.38 18.82 -1.48
CA SER A 173 -7.77 19.45 -2.74
C SER A 173 -8.55 20.74 -2.50
N SER A 174 -8.27 21.76 -3.29
CA SER A 174 -9.05 22.99 -3.31
C SER A 174 -10.29 22.93 -4.22
N LYS A 175 -10.52 21.79 -4.89
CA LYS A 175 -11.65 21.62 -5.82
C LYS A 175 -12.93 21.30 -5.04
N ARG A 176 -14.01 22.04 -5.30
CA ARG A 176 -15.31 21.80 -4.66
C ARG A 176 -15.80 20.37 -4.82
N ILE A 177 -15.63 19.77 -5.99
CA ILE A 177 -16.04 18.38 -6.24
C ILE A 177 -15.34 17.38 -5.31
N ASP A 178 -14.08 17.62 -4.95
CA ASP A 178 -13.33 16.74 -4.04
C ASP A 178 -13.78 16.96 -2.58
N SER A 179 -14.15 18.21 -2.20
CA SER A 179 -14.78 18.53 -0.91
C SER A 179 -16.13 17.84 -0.76
N ASP A 180 -16.98 17.93 -1.77
CA ASP A 180 -18.31 17.27 -1.79
C ASP A 180 -18.20 15.74 -1.63
N ILE A 181 -17.13 15.13 -2.17
CA ILE A 181 -16.84 13.70 -2.00
C ILE A 181 -16.46 13.40 -0.54
N VAL A 182 -15.57 14.19 0.04
CA VAL A 182 -15.12 14.02 1.43
C VAL A 182 -16.28 14.17 2.41
N GLU A 183 -17.20 15.13 2.18
CA GLU A 183 -18.38 15.35 3.02
C GLU A 183 -19.36 14.17 3.01
N ARG A 184 -19.41 13.39 1.91
CA ARG A 184 -20.30 12.22 1.76
C ARG A 184 -19.68 10.89 2.14
N THR A 185 -18.41 10.89 2.51
CA THR A 185 -17.66 9.66 2.77
C THR A 185 -16.88 9.76 4.08
N ALA A 186 -16.60 8.63 4.67
CA ALA A 186 -15.73 8.52 5.85
C ALA A 186 -14.73 7.37 5.65
N ILE A 187 -13.67 7.37 6.47
CA ILE A 187 -12.66 6.32 6.46
C ILE A 187 -12.86 5.36 7.64
N PHE A 188 -12.46 4.12 7.43
CA PHE A 188 -12.43 3.10 8.47
C PHE A 188 -11.15 2.27 8.34
N PHE A 189 -10.46 2.05 9.46
CA PHE A 189 -9.28 1.19 9.53
C PHE A 189 -9.73 -0.22 9.94
N PRO A 190 -9.71 -1.23 9.04
CA PRO A 190 -10.18 -2.57 9.37
C PRO A 190 -9.23 -3.33 10.31
N ASN A 191 -9.72 -4.43 10.87
CA ASN A 191 -8.98 -5.38 11.72
C ASN A 191 -8.45 -4.80 13.04
N GLN A 192 -9.03 -3.72 13.57
CA GLN A 192 -8.56 -3.06 14.79
C GLN A 192 -8.75 -3.89 16.07
N GLY A 193 -9.68 -4.82 16.09
CA GLY A 193 -9.85 -5.80 17.17
C GLY A 193 -8.98 -7.06 17.05
N GLY A 194 -8.04 -7.08 16.11
CA GLY A 194 -7.21 -8.25 15.83
C GLY A 194 -5.81 -7.88 15.33
N ARG A 195 -5.41 -8.38 14.17
CA ARG A 195 -4.06 -8.23 13.61
C ARG A 195 -3.68 -6.81 13.20
N GLY A 196 -4.63 -5.92 13.11
CA GLY A 196 -4.42 -4.55 12.63
C GLY A 196 -4.67 -4.38 11.12
N THR A 197 -4.71 -3.13 10.70
CA THR A 197 -4.93 -2.76 9.29
C THR A 197 -3.70 -3.09 8.45
N HIS A 198 -3.92 -3.73 7.29
CA HIS A 198 -2.86 -3.95 6.30
C HIS A 198 -2.18 -2.64 5.90
N VAL A 199 -0.87 -2.62 6.03
CA VAL A 199 0.00 -1.52 5.59
C VAL A 199 0.98 -1.98 4.52
N ASN A 200 1.48 -1.04 3.75
CA ASN A 200 2.52 -1.27 2.75
C ASN A 200 3.43 -0.04 2.66
N VAL A 201 4.59 -0.18 2.05
CA VAL A 201 5.61 0.88 2.00
C VAL A 201 5.78 1.48 0.60
N SER A 202 6.10 2.78 0.56
CA SER A 202 7.00 3.32 -0.46
C SER A 202 8.41 3.14 0.06
N GLY A 203 9.31 2.64 -0.76
CA GLY A 203 10.65 2.31 -0.30
C GLY A 203 11.70 2.44 -1.39
N ALA A 204 12.96 2.23 -1.01
CA ALA A 204 14.10 2.36 -1.90
C ALA A 204 15.17 1.30 -1.62
N GLY A 205 15.99 1.06 -2.63
CA GLY A 205 17.24 0.31 -2.54
C GLY A 205 18.32 0.94 -3.40
N VAL A 206 19.58 0.70 -3.04
CA VAL A 206 20.73 1.07 -3.87
C VAL A 206 20.85 0.06 -4.99
N THR A 207 21.00 0.56 -6.23
CA THR A 207 21.07 -0.32 -7.40
C THR A 207 22.35 -1.16 -7.38
N ALA A 208 22.28 -2.35 -7.98
CA ALA A 208 23.40 -3.31 -7.99
C ALA A 208 24.69 -2.74 -8.60
N HIS A 209 24.57 -1.76 -9.50
CA HIS A 209 25.67 -1.13 -10.21
C HIS A 209 25.80 0.37 -9.93
N ALA A 210 25.34 0.80 -8.74
CA ALA A 210 25.45 2.19 -8.31
C ALA A 210 26.92 2.67 -8.38
N LYS A 211 27.12 3.79 -9.07
CA LYS A 211 28.46 4.41 -9.21
C LYS A 211 28.80 5.25 -7.99
N ASN A 212 27.78 5.84 -7.37
CA ASN A 212 27.90 6.72 -6.21
C ASN A 212 27.25 6.03 -4.99
N ARG A 213 27.79 4.85 -4.61
CA ARG A 213 27.17 3.99 -3.58
C ARG A 213 27.06 4.69 -2.21
N LEU A 214 28.11 5.42 -1.79
CA LEU A 214 28.12 6.09 -0.49
C LEU A 214 27.09 7.23 -0.44
N GLU A 215 27.01 8.00 -1.48
CA GLU A 215 26.05 9.10 -1.63
C GLU A 215 24.60 8.55 -1.70
N ALA A 216 24.43 7.41 -2.37
CA ALA A 216 23.14 6.71 -2.42
C ALA A 216 22.70 6.23 -1.03
N ILE A 217 23.62 5.68 -0.23
CA ILE A 217 23.33 5.29 1.16
C ILE A 217 22.99 6.55 1.99
N SER A 218 23.80 7.61 1.89
CA SER A 218 23.54 8.88 2.59
C SER A 218 22.19 9.48 2.23
N LEU A 219 21.76 9.36 0.97
CA LEU A 219 20.42 9.77 0.56
C LEU A 219 19.32 8.93 1.26
N LEU A 220 19.49 7.61 1.34
CA LEU A 220 18.52 6.76 2.04
C LEU A 220 18.47 7.08 3.54
N GLU A 221 19.61 7.32 4.16
CA GLU A 221 19.72 7.72 5.57
C GLU A 221 19.04 9.08 5.83
N PHE A 222 19.20 10.03 4.91
CA PHE A 222 18.47 11.31 4.95
C PHE A 222 16.96 11.09 4.81
N LEU A 223 16.51 10.30 3.84
CA LEU A 223 15.09 10.01 3.65
C LEU A 223 14.47 9.24 4.84
N ALA A 224 15.28 8.51 5.60
CA ALA A 224 14.88 7.86 6.85
C ALA A 224 15.02 8.78 8.08
N SER A 225 15.54 10.00 7.94
CA SER A 225 15.63 10.98 9.02
C SER A 225 14.27 11.59 9.36
N PRO A 226 14.09 12.23 10.52
CA PRO A 226 12.85 12.94 10.83
C PRO A 226 12.45 13.97 9.77
N GLU A 227 13.42 14.71 9.21
CA GLU A 227 13.16 15.65 8.12
C GLU A 227 12.67 14.96 6.85
N GLY A 228 13.36 13.91 6.41
CA GLY A 228 12.98 13.14 5.22
C GLY A 228 11.62 12.50 5.36
N GLN A 229 11.33 11.92 6.53
CA GLN A 229 10.04 11.32 6.84
C GLN A 229 8.90 12.34 6.86
N SER A 230 9.13 13.54 7.38
CA SER A 230 8.16 14.64 7.37
C SER A 230 7.82 15.08 5.95
N LEU A 231 8.79 15.10 5.04
CA LEU A 231 8.54 15.41 3.62
C LEU A 231 7.59 14.40 2.97
N PHE A 232 7.77 13.10 3.22
CA PHE A 232 6.83 12.08 2.73
C PHE A 232 5.42 12.25 3.34
N ALA A 233 5.35 12.48 4.65
CA ALA A 233 4.10 12.66 5.36
C ALA A 233 3.32 13.87 4.82
N ASP A 234 3.97 15.01 4.63
CA ASP A 234 3.32 16.25 4.22
C ASP A 234 2.95 16.27 2.73
N LEU A 235 3.87 15.82 1.86
CA LEU A 235 3.65 15.90 0.42
C LEU A 235 2.75 14.81 -0.14
N ASN A 236 2.79 13.61 0.45
CA ASN A 236 2.07 12.46 -0.06
C ASN A 236 0.88 12.02 0.81
N HIS A 237 0.70 12.59 2.01
CA HIS A 237 -0.28 12.14 3.01
C HIS A 237 -0.10 10.66 3.38
N GLU A 238 1.14 10.19 3.39
CA GLU A 238 1.53 8.88 3.87
C GLU A 238 1.94 8.95 5.35
N PHE A 239 1.96 7.81 6.03
CA PHE A 239 2.42 7.74 7.41
C PHE A 239 3.94 7.59 7.44
N PRO A 240 4.65 8.20 8.40
CA PRO A 240 6.06 7.92 8.62
C PRO A 240 6.27 6.46 9.03
N VAL A 241 7.43 5.87 8.70
CA VAL A 241 7.80 4.52 9.17
C VAL A 241 8.30 4.53 10.61
N SER A 242 8.83 5.67 11.07
CA SER A 242 9.29 5.89 12.45
C SER A 242 8.16 6.48 13.28
N SER A 243 7.99 5.95 14.50
CA SER A 243 7.03 6.48 15.49
C SER A 243 7.41 7.86 16.04
N ASP A 244 8.68 8.26 15.89
CA ASP A 244 9.23 9.51 16.42
C ASP A 244 8.93 10.72 15.54
N VAL A 245 8.33 10.49 14.36
CA VAL A 245 7.99 11.53 13.39
C VAL A 245 6.49 11.80 13.40
N SER A 246 6.13 13.06 13.48
CA SER A 246 4.73 13.50 13.47
C SER A 246 4.07 13.20 12.13
N LYS A 247 2.81 12.78 12.17
CA LYS A 247 1.95 12.67 11.00
C LYS A 247 1.67 14.06 10.43
N SER A 248 1.40 14.16 9.13
CA SER A 248 0.92 15.39 8.53
C SER A 248 -0.40 15.86 9.17
N ARG A 249 -0.72 17.15 9.03
CA ARG A 249 -1.97 17.72 9.56
C ARG A 249 -3.21 16.94 9.13
N ILE A 250 -3.30 16.54 7.85
CA ILE A 250 -4.43 15.77 7.33
C ILE A 250 -4.48 14.37 7.95
N VAL A 251 -3.36 13.66 7.91
CA VAL A 251 -3.29 12.27 8.42
C VAL A 251 -3.54 12.22 9.94
N SER A 252 -3.19 13.29 10.68
CA SER A 252 -3.44 13.39 12.11
C SER A 252 -4.94 13.46 12.45
N THR A 253 -5.79 13.96 11.54
CA THR A 253 -7.25 13.99 11.75
C THR A 253 -7.90 12.62 11.73
N TRP A 254 -7.21 11.60 11.21
CA TRP A 254 -7.72 10.22 11.15
C TRP A 254 -7.54 9.44 12.45
N GLY A 255 -6.89 10.05 13.45
CA GLY A 255 -6.58 9.40 14.72
C GLY A 255 -5.44 8.39 14.64
N SER A 256 -5.46 7.43 15.55
CA SER A 256 -4.50 6.32 15.59
C SER A 256 -5.17 5.03 15.14
N PHE A 257 -4.38 4.12 14.59
CA PHE A 257 -4.80 2.77 14.24
C PHE A 257 -3.66 1.79 14.54
N ILE A 258 -4.03 0.53 14.73
CA ILE A 258 -3.08 -0.58 14.86
C ILE A 258 -2.74 -1.06 13.46
N ALA A 259 -1.47 -0.93 13.06
CA ALA A 259 -0.95 -1.49 11.82
C ALA A 259 -0.66 -2.99 11.99
N ASP A 260 -0.92 -3.77 10.95
CA ASP A 260 -0.53 -5.18 10.89
C ASP A 260 1.00 -5.31 11.06
N GLN A 261 1.43 -6.20 11.94
CA GLN A 261 2.83 -6.43 12.30
C GLN A 261 3.53 -7.46 11.39
N LEU A 262 2.88 -7.86 10.30
CA LEU A 262 3.48 -8.77 9.32
C LEU A 262 4.75 -8.16 8.73
N ASN A 263 5.84 -8.96 8.64
CA ASN A 263 7.00 -8.52 7.89
C ASN A 263 6.62 -8.36 6.41
N LEU A 264 6.81 -7.16 5.87
CA LEU A 264 6.36 -6.82 4.53
C LEU A 264 7.08 -7.59 3.41
N ALA A 265 8.25 -8.19 3.66
CA ALA A 265 8.91 -9.06 2.70
C ALA A 265 8.01 -10.23 2.26
N LEU A 266 7.18 -10.76 3.19
CA LEU A 266 6.21 -11.83 2.91
C LEU A 266 5.17 -11.43 1.85
N LEU A 267 4.85 -10.15 1.71
CA LEU A 267 3.95 -9.67 0.66
C LEU A 267 4.57 -9.82 -0.73
N GLY A 268 5.87 -9.55 -0.83
CA GLY A 268 6.64 -9.75 -2.05
C GLY A 268 6.75 -11.24 -2.42
N GLU A 269 7.10 -12.08 -1.45
CA GLU A 269 7.23 -13.54 -1.61
C GLU A 269 5.93 -14.18 -2.08
N ASN A 270 4.79 -13.76 -1.51
CA ASN A 270 3.47 -14.29 -1.86
C ASN A 270 2.84 -13.64 -3.10
N ASN A 271 3.48 -12.64 -3.72
CA ASN A 271 2.87 -11.88 -4.80
C ASN A 271 2.48 -12.75 -6.01
N GLY A 272 3.30 -13.73 -6.39
CA GLY A 272 2.99 -14.67 -7.45
C GLY A 272 1.76 -15.55 -7.15
N ASN A 273 1.60 -15.97 -5.88
CA ASN A 273 0.42 -16.69 -5.42
C ASN A 273 -0.82 -15.80 -5.43
N ALA A 274 -0.68 -14.56 -4.98
CA ALA A 274 -1.78 -13.58 -4.96
C ALA A 274 -2.36 -13.32 -6.35
N ILE A 275 -1.52 -13.21 -7.37
CA ILE A 275 -1.96 -13.07 -8.78
C ILE A 275 -2.77 -14.28 -9.20
N ARG A 276 -2.27 -15.52 -8.94
CA ARG A 276 -2.98 -16.75 -9.28
C ARG A 276 -4.32 -16.90 -8.54
N VAL A 277 -4.35 -16.55 -7.25
CA VAL A 277 -5.58 -16.55 -6.42
C VAL A 277 -6.60 -15.57 -6.99
N ALA A 278 -6.20 -14.34 -7.30
CA ALA A 278 -7.09 -13.33 -7.89
C ALA A 278 -7.70 -13.82 -9.21
N ASP A 279 -6.86 -14.39 -10.09
CA ASP A 279 -7.28 -14.90 -11.39
C ASP A 279 -8.30 -16.05 -11.27
N ARG A 280 -8.00 -17.08 -10.44
CA ARG A 280 -8.91 -18.20 -10.18
C ARG A 280 -10.21 -17.78 -9.49
N ALA A 281 -10.19 -16.74 -8.68
CA ALA A 281 -11.36 -16.19 -8.03
C ALA A 281 -12.19 -15.25 -8.92
N GLY A 282 -11.70 -14.88 -10.10
CA GLY A 282 -12.40 -14.01 -11.04
C GLY A 282 -12.31 -12.52 -10.70
N TRP A 283 -11.37 -12.10 -9.88
CA TRP A 283 -11.10 -10.68 -9.67
C TRP A 283 -10.28 -10.15 -10.84
N ARG A 284 -10.91 -9.45 -11.76
CA ARG A 284 -10.31 -8.93 -13.00
C ARG A 284 -10.03 -7.43 -12.92
#